data_ee7427e88d681d38fc0860f4f742f925
#
_entry.id   ee7427e88d681d38fc0860f4f742f925
#
_cell.length_a   1.000
_cell.length_b   1.000
_cell.length_c   1.000
_cell.angle_alpha   90.00
_cell.angle_beta   90.00
_cell.angle_gamma   90.00
#
_symmetry.space_group_name_H-M   'P 1'
#
loop_
_entity.id
_entity.type
_entity.pdbx_description
1 polymer ?
#
loop_
_entity_poly.entity_id
_entity_poly.type
_entity_poly.pdbx_seq_one_letter_code
_entity_poly.pdbx_strand_id
1 'polypeptide(L)'
;MWIKQLALICLAPLVLVACSDVSVSQIDASEVPKVGETLQVVTRMGGTTYFEGRDQVPAGPEVLLINSLAQEHGWNVVWVVENSTAQVLETLEQGKAHIAAAGLTHNKTRDETFIRGASHLLVTEQVICPQKLENFPRKPKDLAMINLVVAARTSYIGTLESLKQQVPDLTFTQSEEESTEMLLSRALDDGICVVSDSNIADKTRRLFPELRVAMTLPGKSQLGWYLPKNAGKLAELTKAWIKSSKGKVAIDLVNQQYYAYMNNFDFVDLRALSRNIDEHLPKYKQYFIEAEEKTGIPADLLAALSYQESHWNPKAVSPTGVEGIMMLTRNTAESLGVEDRTDPKKAILAGADYLKDRFDRLPDSIPIEDRWFQALASYNIGRAHVLDVRILARRMGKNPDSWRELKALLPLKSNKKYYSKMKHGYARGHEPVLYVQRIRNYRDIIRQSFNEG
;
A
#
# COMPACT_ATOMS: atom_id res chain seq x y z
N MET A 1 -0.03 63.98 -54.65
CA MET A 1 0.25 63.91 -53.19
C MET A 1 0.11 62.49 -52.81
N TRP A 2 1.22 61.74 -52.74
CA TRP A 2 1.19 60.25 -52.55
C TRP A 2 1.64 59.99 -51.12
N ILE A 3 0.82 59.31 -50.31
CA ILE A 3 1.15 58.84 -48.97
C ILE A 3 1.53 57.38 -49.10
N LYS A 4 2.79 57.08 -48.82
CA LYS A 4 3.33 55.72 -48.72
C LYS A 4 2.99 55.15 -47.32
N GLN A 5 2.24 54.04 -47.28
CA GLN A 5 2.08 53.22 -46.07
C GLN A 5 3.26 52.27 -45.94
N LEU A 6 3.99 52.42 -44.85
CA LEU A 6 5.00 51.45 -44.40
C LEU A 6 4.30 50.34 -43.60
N ALA A 7 4.40 49.11 -44.09
CA ALA A 7 3.98 47.93 -43.38
C ALA A 7 5.13 47.47 -42.43
N LEU A 8 4.88 47.52 -41.15
CA LEU A 8 5.79 46.99 -40.10
C LEU A 8 5.57 45.51 -39.99
N ILE A 9 6.51 44.66 -40.42
CA ILE A 9 6.53 43.22 -40.24
C ILE A 9 7.10 42.96 -38.85
N CYS A 10 6.25 42.58 -37.88
CA CYS A 10 6.68 42.03 -36.60
C CYS A 10 7.13 40.58 -36.79
N LEU A 11 8.45 40.34 -36.77
CA LEU A 11 9.00 39.01 -36.59
C LEU A 11 8.87 38.61 -35.11
N ALA A 12 7.96 37.70 -34.78
CA ALA A 12 7.94 37.06 -33.49
C ALA A 12 9.01 35.94 -33.48
N PRO A 13 9.86 35.83 -32.46
CA PRO A 13 10.79 34.71 -32.37
C PRO A 13 10.01 33.44 -31.99
N LEU A 14 10.09 32.44 -32.86
CA LEU A 14 9.65 31.07 -32.56
C LEU A 14 10.60 30.53 -31.47
N VAL A 15 10.15 30.51 -30.23
CA VAL A 15 10.85 29.77 -29.17
C VAL A 15 10.51 28.29 -29.39
N LEU A 16 11.42 27.56 -30.01
CA LEU A 16 11.43 26.09 -30.02
C LEU A 16 11.71 25.66 -28.59
N VAL A 17 10.65 25.29 -27.86
CA VAL A 17 10.80 24.51 -26.64
C VAL A 17 11.25 23.11 -27.07
N ALA A 18 12.56 22.89 -27.03
CA ALA A 18 13.12 21.55 -27.12
C ALA A 18 12.65 20.79 -25.88
N CYS A 19 11.75 19.84 -26.08
CA CYS A 19 11.57 18.76 -25.11
C CYS A 19 12.93 18.03 -25.02
N SER A 20 13.72 18.37 -24.03
CA SER A 20 14.91 17.60 -23.69
C SER A 20 14.38 16.29 -23.09
N ASP A 21 14.42 15.22 -23.87
CA ASP A 21 14.47 13.88 -23.29
C ASP A 21 15.60 13.89 -22.28
N VAL A 22 15.28 13.76 -21.01
CA VAL A 22 16.28 13.59 -19.96
C VAL A 22 16.91 12.23 -20.23
N SER A 23 17.96 12.23 -21.04
CA SER A 23 18.78 11.03 -21.25
C SER A 23 19.40 10.70 -19.89
N VAL A 24 18.88 9.65 -19.25
CA VAL A 24 19.45 9.10 -18.02
C VAL A 24 20.86 8.66 -18.36
N SER A 25 21.85 9.43 -17.88
CA SER A 25 23.26 9.14 -18.11
C SER A 25 23.65 7.82 -17.46
N GLN A 26 24.57 7.08 -18.10
CA GLN A 26 25.13 5.86 -17.54
C GLN A 26 25.82 6.17 -16.20
N ILE A 27 25.54 5.34 -15.18
CA ILE A 27 26.01 5.52 -13.81
C ILE A 27 27.26 4.68 -13.59
N ASP A 28 28.25 5.20 -12.90
CA ASP A 28 29.32 4.39 -12.35
C ASP A 28 28.89 3.76 -11.03
N ALA A 29 28.38 2.53 -11.09
CA ALA A 29 27.95 1.79 -9.91
C ALA A 29 29.10 1.11 -9.13
N SER A 30 30.37 1.26 -9.55
CA SER A 30 31.53 0.64 -8.88
C SER A 30 31.83 1.30 -7.52
N GLU A 31 31.43 2.56 -7.35
CA GLU A 31 31.61 3.30 -6.10
C GLU A 31 30.26 3.49 -5.38
N VAL A 32 30.34 3.56 -4.05
CA VAL A 32 29.19 3.89 -3.21
C VAL A 32 28.96 5.39 -3.28
N PRO A 33 27.73 5.90 -3.49
CA PRO A 33 27.44 7.33 -3.49
C PRO A 33 27.91 7.98 -2.18
N LYS A 34 28.50 9.19 -2.27
CA LYS A 34 28.88 9.98 -1.10
C LYS A 34 27.68 10.73 -0.50
N VAL A 35 27.86 11.24 0.70
CA VAL A 35 26.85 12.10 1.34
C VAL A 35 26.50 13.28 0.42
N GLY A 36 25.21 13.50 0.19
CA GLY A 36 24.66 14.51 -0.72
C GLY A 36 24.58 14.07 -2.19
N GLU A 37 25.18 12.95 -2.58
CA GLU A 37 25.07 12.42 -3.94
C GLU A 37 23.76 11.65 -4.17
N THR A 38 23.46 11.38 -5.44
CA THR A 38 22.23 10.70 -5.87
C THR A 38 22.38 9.19 -5.84
N LEU A 39 21.45 8.53 -5.15
CA LEU A 39 21.18 7.09 -5.31
C LEU A 39 20.05 6.92 -6.33
N GLN A 40 20.37 6.47 -7.54
CA GLN A 40 19.37 6.18 -8.57
C GLN A 40 18.86 4.76 -8.42
N VAL A 41 17.54 4.60 -8.28
CA VAL A 41 16.89 3.33 -7.99
C VAL A 41 15.85 3.04 -9.05
N VAL A 42 15.96 1.90 -9.73
CA VAL A 42 14.91 1.43 -10.63
C VAL A 42 13.93 0.55 -9.87
N THR A 43 12.65 0.80 -10.12
CA THR A 43 11.53 0.06 -9.52
C THR A 43 10.43 -0.16 -10.54
N ARG A 44 9.37 -0.88 -10.15
CA ARG A 44 8.16 -0.98 -10.96
C ARG A 44 6.95 -0.44 -10.22
N MET A 45 5.99 0.08 -10.98
CA MET A 45 4.69 0.46 -10.44
C MET A 45 3.97 -0.77 -9.87
N GLY A 46 3.51 -0.68 -8.62
CA GLY A 46 2.77 -1.77 -7.98
C GLY A 46 2.61 -1.57 -6.49
N GLY A 47 1.51 -2.07 -5.96
CA GLY A 47 1.19 -1.90 -4.55
C GLY A 47 2.14 -2.59 -3.57
N THR A 48 2.99 -3.50 -4.05
CA THR A 48 4.01 -4.21 -3.25
C THR A 48 5.42 -3.65 -3.46
N THR A 49 5.57 -2.62 -4.28
CA THR A 49 6.87 -2.01 -4.65
C THR A 49 6.83 -0.49 -4.51
N TYR A 50 6.33 0.20 -5.53
CA TYR A 50 6.27 1.65 -5.65
C TYR A 50 4.88 2.07 -6.16
N PHE A 51 4.31 3.09 -5.57
CA PHE A 51 3.12 3.79 -6.07
C PHE A 51 3.17 5.26 -5.64
N GLU A 52 2.43 6.09 -6.32
CA GLU A 52 2.29 7.50 -5.95
C GLU A 52 1.01 7.71 -5.14
N GLY A 53 1.13 8.45 -4.05
CA GLY A 53 -0.01 8.96 -3.30
C GLY A 53 -0.72 10.08 -4.05
N ARG A 54 -1.83 10.60 -3.49
CA ARG A 54 -2.56 11.74 -4.07
C ARG A 54 -1.67 12.98 -4.31
N ASP A 55 -0.66 13.17 -3.45
CA ASP A 55 0.28 14.29 -3.52
C ASP A 55 1.44 14.02 -4.50
N GLN A 56 1.35 12.97 -5.32
CA GLN A 56 2.42 12.48 -6.19
C GLN A 56 3.72 12.15 -5.43
N VAL A 57 3.61 11.92 -4.12
CA VAL A 57 4.73 11.52 -3.29
C VAL A 57 4.95 10.02 -3.40
N PRO A 58 6.18 9.58 -3.72
CA PRO A 58 6.53 8.16 -3.75
C PRO A 58 6.22 7.44 -2.44
N ALA A 59 5.53 6.32 -2.54
CA ALA A 59 5.17 5.45 -1.43
C ALA A 59 5.29 3.97 -1.82
N GLY A 60 5.30 3.09 -0.84
CA GLY A 60 5.38 1.65 -1.07
C GLY A 60 6.44 0.97 -0.22
N PRO A 61 6.42 -0.37 -0.15
CA PRO A 61 7.37 -1.14 0.65
C PRO A 61 8.83 -0.88 0.26
N GLU A 62 9.14 -0.89 -1.03
CA GLU A 62 10.50 -0.64 -1.53
C GLU A 62 10.92 0.81 -1.30
N VAL A 63 9.99 1.77 -1.46
CA VAL A 63 10.25 3.19 -1.20
C VAL A 63 10.63 3.42 0.26
N LEU A 64 9.91 2.80 1.20
CA LEU A 64 10.22 2.93 2.63
C LEU A 64 11.61 2.37 2.96
N LEU A 65 11.96 1.19 2.44
CA LEU A 65 13.26 0.56 2.69
C LEU A 65 14.40 1.39 2.09
N ILE A 66 14.30 1.79 0.84
CA ILE A 66 15.32 2.59 0.14
C ILE A 66 15.49 3.96 0.80
N ASN A 67 14.40 4.67 1.10
CA ASN A 67 14.49 5.97 1.76
C ASN A 67 15.11 5.86 3.16
N SER A 68 14.83 4.77 3.91
CA SER A 68 15.45 4.54 5.22
C SER A 68 16.96 4.28 5.11
N LEU A 69 17.39 3.53 4.08
CA LEU A 69 18.81 3.32 3.77
C LEU A 69 19.46 4.65 3.37
N ALA A 70 18.85 5.37 2.45
CA ALA A 70 19.40 6.62 1.92
C ALA A 70 19.50 7.70 3.00
N GLN A 71 18.53 7.81 3.88
CA GLN A 71 18.55 8.73 5.02
C GLN A 71 19.74 8.45 5.95
N GLU A 72 20.06 7.17 6.21
CA GLU A 72 21.20 6.81 7.05
C GLU A 72 22.54 7.24 6.44
N HIS A 73 22.64 7.17 5.12
CA HIS A 73 23.88 7.48 4.38
C HIS A 73 23.91 8.90 3.81
N GLY A 74 22.87 9.70 3.98
CA GLY A 74 22.77 11.07 3.50
C GLY A 74 22.68 11.16 1.96
N TRP A 75 22.04 10.20 1.30
CA TRP A 75 21.85 10.18 -0.15
C TRP A 75 20.53 10.79 -0.58
N ASN A 76 20.52 11.37 -1.80
CA ASN A 76 19.30 11.82 -2.46
C ASN A 76 18.78 10.71 -3.37
N VAL A 77 17.54 10.24 -3.16
CA VAL A 77 16.96 9.16 -3.96
C VAL A 77 16.28 9.72 -5.21
N VAL A 78 16.64 9.16 -6.36
CA VAL A 78 15.92 9.39 -7.63
C VAL A 78 15.36 8.05 -8.13
N TRP A 79 14.06 8.04 -8.42
CA TRP A 79 13.34 6.86 -8.86
C TRP A 79 13.22 6.82 -10.38
N VAL A 80 13.56 5.66 -10.97
CA VAL A 80 13.23 5.29 -12.35
C VAL A 80 12.13 4.25 -12.25
N VAL A 81 10.93 4.59 -12.73
CA VAL A 81 9.75 3.74 -12.58
C VAL A 81 9.42 3.07 -13.89
N GLU A 82 9.41 1.76 -13.89
CA GLU A 82 9.14 0.91 -15.06
C GLU A 82 7.79 0.18 -14.91
N ASN A 83 7.24 -0.32 -16.01
CA ASN A 83 5.95 -1.01 -16.00
C ASN A 83 6.07 -2.51 -15.70
N SER A 84 7.21 -3.15 -16.04
CA SER A 84 7.38 -4.60 -15.93
C SER A 84 8.72 -4.98 -15.30
N THR A 85 8.81 -6.23 -14.82
CA THR A 85 10.07 -6.80 -14.34
C THR A 85 11.13 -6.85 -15.44
N ALA A 86 10.73 -7.09 -16.68
CA ALA A 86 11.63 -7.11 -17.82
C ALA A 86 12.32 -5.76 -18.02
N GLN A 87 11.56 -4.68 -18.03
CA GLN A 87 12.06 -3.31 -18.16
C GLN A 87 12.96 -2.89 -16.98
N VAL A 88 12.60 -3.26 -15.75
CA VAL A 88 13.45 -3.01 -14.57
C VAL A 88 14.83 -3.64 -14.73
N LEU A 89 14.88 -4.90 -15.16
CA LEU A 89 16.13 -5.61 -15.36
C LEU A 89 16.93 -5.03 -16.53
N GLU A 90 16.27 -4.63 -17.60
CA GLU A 90 16.89 -3.95 -18.74
C GLU A 90 17.50 -2.61 -18.35
N THR A 91 16.80 -1.78 -17.61
CA THR A 91 17.29 -0.50 -17.08
C THR A 91 18.53 -0.69 -16.20
N LEU A 92 18.53 -1.74 -15.37
CA LEU A 92 19.70 -2.09 -14.57
C LEU A 92 20.88 -2.60 -15.41
N GLU A 93 20.63 -3.43 -16.44
CA GLU A 93 21.65 -3.93 -17.40
C GLU A 93 22.30 -2.78 -18.18
N GLN A 94 21.52 -1.77 -18.53
CA GLN A 94 21.99 -0.57 -19.22
C GLN A 94 22.81 0.39 -18.33
N GLY A 95 23.01 0.05 -17.04
CA GLY A 95 23.74 0.89 -16.09
C GLY A 95 23.04 2.22 -15.77
N LYS A 96 21.71 2.25 -15.85
CA LYS A 96 20.89 3.43 -15.57
C LYS A 96 20.37 3.49 -14.12
N ALA A 97 20.76 2.55 -13.27
CA ALA A 97 20.42 2.53 -11.86
C ALA A 97 21.51 1.88 -11.01
N HIS A 98 21.68 2.34 -9.77
CA HIS A 98 22.55 1.73 -8.78
C HIS A 98 21.92 0.47 -8.17
N ILE A 99 20.60 0.50 -7.97
CA ILE A 99 19.84 -0.57 -7.31
C ILE A 99 18.54 -0.79 -8.08
N ALA A 100 18.18 -2.05 -8.31
CA ALA A 100 16.84 -2.47 -8.66
C ALA A 100 16.09 -2.91 -7.40
N ALA A 101 15.12 -2.11 -6.96
CA ALA A 101 14.25 -2.35 -5.81
C ALA A 101 12.79 -2.49 -6.30
N ALA A 102 12.45 -3.70 -6.76
CA ALA A 102 11.22 -3.97 -7.50
C ALA A 102 10.55 -5.30 -7.10
N GLY A 103 10.76 -5.77 -5.86
CA GLY A 103 10.24 -7.06 -5.41
C GLY A 103 10.83 -8.23 -6.21
N LEU A 104 12.13 -8.22 -6.46
CA LEU A 104 12.80 -9.21 -7.31
C LEU A 104 13.19 -10.44 -6.52
N THR A 105 12.79 -11.61 -6.98
CA THR A 105 13.24 -12.89 -6.43
C THR A 105 14.72 -13.12 -6.69
N HIS A 106 15.48 -13.44 -5.65
CA HIS A 106 16.88 -13.88 -5.76
C HIS A 106 16.94 -15.29 -6.35
N ASN A 107 17.49 -15.44 -7.56
CA ASN A 107 17.65 -16.72 -8.24
C ASN A 107 18.96 -16.81 -9.01
N LYS A 108 19.36 -18.05 -9.42
CA LYS A 108 20.62 -18.30 -10.10
C LYS A 108 20.73 -17.63 -11.46
N THR A 109 19.67 -17.59 -12.23
CA THR A 109 19.65 -16.97 -13.57
C THR A 109 20.00 -15.47 -13.49
N ARG A 110 19.42 -14.75 -12.54
CA ARG A 110 19.74 -13.32 -12.35
C ARG A 110 21.14 -13.11 -11.78
N ASP A 111 21.66 -14.07 -11.00
CA ASP A 111 23.03 -14.00 -10.44
C ASP A 111 24.13 -14.06 -11.52
N GLU A 112 23.80 -14.54 -12.72
CA GLU A 112 24.74 -14.54 -13.86
C GLU A 112 25.02 -13.11 -14.32
N THR A 113 24.01 -12.24 -14.32
CA THR A 113 24.08 -10.85 -14.83
C THR A 113 24.26 -9.82 -13.72
N PHE A 114 23.69 -10.04 -12.55
CA PHE A 114 23.64 -9.07 -11.46
C PHE A 114 24.30 -9.58 -10.18
N ILE A 115 24.54 -8.69 -9.22
CA ILE A 115 24.94 -9.04 -7.86
C ILE A 115 23.76 -8.86 -6.90
N ARG A 116 23.57 -9.81 -5.97
CA ARG A 116 22.52 -9.70 -4.94
C ARG A 116 22.88 -8.63 -3.93
N GLY A 117 21.93 -7.75 -3.65
CA GLY A 117 21.91 -6.85 -2.50
C GLY A 117 21.17 -7.42 -1.29
N ALA A 118 20.54 -6.53 -0.50
CA ALA A 118 19.70 -6.89 0.63
C ALA A 118 18.52 -7.77 0.21
N SER A 119 18.14 -8.73 1.05
CA SER A 119 16.86 -9.46 0.95
C SER A 119 16.01 -9.16 2.18
N HIS A 120 14.71 -8.96 1.99
CA HIS A 120 13.84 -8.40 3.03
C HIS A 120 12.50 -9.13 3.21
N LEU A 121 12.07 -9.98 2.25
CA LEU A 121 10.79 -10.68 2.32
C LEU A 121 10.91 -12.11 1.81
N LEU A 122 10.20 -13.04 2.48
CA LEU A 122 10.06 -14.41 2.04
C LEU A 122 8.64 -14.61 1.51
N VAL A 123 8.51 -15.15 0.29
CA VAL A 123 7.24 -15.38 -0.40
C VAL A 123 7.13 -16.81 -0.93
N THR A 124 5.92 -17.20 -1.32
CA THR A 124 5.64 -18.40 -2.12
C THR A 124 5.05 -17.98 -3.46
N GLU A 125 5.29 -18.75 -4.49
CA GLU A 125 4.65 -18.56 -5.79
C GLU A 125 3.30 -19.26 -5.80
N GLN A 126 2.28 -18.61 -6.34
CA GLN A 126 0.89 -19.08 -6.34
C GLN A 126 0.28 -18.95 -7.73
N VAL A 127 -0.53 -19.91 -8.12
CA VAL A 127 -1.41 -19.82 -9.30
C VAL A 127 -2.72 -19.20 -8.88
N ILE A 128 -3.06 -18.06 -9.48
CA ILE A 128 -4.26 -17.28 -9.19
C ILE A 128 -5.19 -17.35 -10.40
N CYS A 129 -6.43 -17.75 -10.19
CA CYS A 129 -7.44 -17.94 -11.24
C CYS A 129 -8.77 -17.29 -10.87
N PRO A 130 -9.61 -16.90 -11.87
CA PRO A 130 -11.01 -16.57 -11.65
C PRO A 130 -11.76 -17.72 -10.98
N GLN A 131 -12.54 -17.43 -9.94
CA GLN A 131 -13.31 -18.46 -9.21
C GLN A 131 -14.29 -19.21 -10.10
N LYS A 132 -14.84 -18.55 -11.12
CA LYS A 132 -15.84 -19.12 -12.04
C LYS A 132 -15.22 -19.78 -13.26
N LEU A 133 -13.90 -20.00 -13.30
CA LEU A 133 -13.25 -20.68 -14.40
C LEU A 133 -13.80 -22.11 -14.52
N GLU A 134 -14.22 -22.52 -15.71
CA GLU A 134 -14.84 -23.83 -15.96
C GLU A 134 -13.91 -24.97 -15.53
N ASN A 135 -12.63 -24.88 -15.90
CA ASN A 135 -11.59 -25.86 -15.53
C ASN A 135 -10.70 -25.33 -14.39
N PHE A 136 -11.31 -24.92 -13.28
CA PHE A 136 -10.55 -24.39 -12.14
C PHE A 136 -9.53 -25.43 -11.62
N PRO A 137 -8.19 -25.14 -11.70
CA PRO A 137 -7.17 -26.13 -11.41
C PRO A 137 -7.09 -26.43 -9.90
N ARG A 138 -7.05 -27.72 -9.54
CA ARG A 138 -6.96 -28.20 -8.14
C ARG A 138 -5.69 -28.97 -7.83
N LYS A 139 -4.99 -29.43 -8.86
CA LYS A 139 -3.74 -30.20 -8.79
C LYS A 139 -2.83 -29.81 -9.97
N PRO A 140 -1.52 -30.03 -9.88
CA PRO A 140 -0.58 -29.60 -10.91
C PRO A 140 -0.93 -30.02 -12.34
N LYS A 141 -1.46 -31.24 -12.54
CA LYS A 141 -1.86 -31.73 -13.86
C LYS A 141 -2.97 -30.90 -14.53
N ASP A 142 -3.81 -30.26 -13.71
CA ASP A 142 -4.92 -29.44 -14.24
C ASP A 142 -4.41 -28.15 -14.89
N LEU A 143 -3.17 -27.74 -14.61
CA LEU A 143 -2.54 -26.56 -15.24
C LEU A 143 -2.38 -26.70 -16.76
N ALA A 144 -2.33 -27.93 -17.29
CA ALA A 144 -2.30 -28.17 -18.73
C ALA A 144 -3.63 -27.83 -19.44
N MET A 145 -4.72 -27.61 -18.70
CA MET A 145 -6.06 -27.37 -19.25
C MET A 145 -6.51 -25.91 -19.16
N ILE A 146 -5.64 -25.03 -18.72
CA ILE A 146 -5.97 -23.62 -18.49
C ILE A 146 -5.07 -22.69 -19.31
N ASN A 147 -5.55 -21.49 -19.57
CA ASN A 147 -4.71 -20.42 -20.13
C ASN A 147 -3.88 -19.78 -19.01
N LEU A 148 -2.61 -20.17 -18.91
CA LEU A 148 -1.67 -19.70 -17.87
C LEU A 148 -0.76 -18.63 -18.46
N VAL A 149 -0.72 -17.45 -17.81
CA VAL A 149 0.07 -16.29 -18.23
C VAL A 149 1.02 -15.88 -17.11
N VAL A 150 2.23 -15.49 -17.48
CA VAL A 150 3.23 -14.96 -16.55
C VAL A 150 3.88 -13.68 -17.10
N ALA A 151 4.29 -12.80 -16.23
CA ALA A 151 5.14 -11.67 -16.62
C ALA A 151 6.54 -12.19 -17.01
N ALA A 152 7.10 -11.66 -18.08
CA ALA A 152 8.40 -12.06 -18.59
C ALA A 152 9.54 -11.75 -17.61
N ARG A 153 10.61 -12.52 -17.71
CA ARG A 153 11.82 -12.40 -16.87
C ARG A 153 11.56 -12.52 -15.36
N THR A 154 10.38 -13.09 -14.97
CA THR A 154 10.08 -13.43 -13.57
C THR A 154 10.66 -14.79 -13.18
N SER A 155 10.78 -15.06 -11.88
CA SER A 155 11.20 -16.36 -11.35
C SER A 155 10.21 -17.48 -11.69
N TYR A 156 8.95 -17.13 -11.93
CA TYR A 156 7.86 -18.07 -12.20
C TYR A 156 8.14 -18.96 -13.40
N ILE A 157 8.85 -18.43 -14.42
CA ILE A 157 9.22 -19.18 -15.62
C ILE A 157 10.07 -20.40 -15.23
N GLY A 158 11.10 -20.21 -14.41
CA GLY A 158 11.96 -21.30 -13.95
C GLY A 158 11.21 -22.35 -13.13
N THR A 159 10.25 -21.91 -12.30
CA THR A 159 9.39 -22.80 -11.52
C THR A 159 8.45 -23.61 -12.43
N LEU A 160 7.82 -22.98 -13.43
CA LEU A 160 6.95 -23.65 -14.38
C LEU A 160 7.72 -24.61 -15.30
N GLU A 161 8.90 -24.22 -15.77
CA GLU A 161 9.75 -25.12 -16.56
C GLU A 161 10.18 -26.36 -15.75
N SER A 162 10.48 -26.20 -14.47
CA SER A 162 10.74 -27.33 -13.57
C SER A 162 9.49 -28.21 -13.38
N LEU A 163 8.30 -27.60 -13.34
CA LEU A 163 7.05 -28.32 -13.20
C LEU A 163 6.67 -29.13 -14.45
N LYS A 164 7.11 -28.75 -15.65
CA LYS A 164 6.96 -29.51 -16.89
C LYS A 164 7.54 -30.93 -16.81
N GLN A 165 8.51 -31.16 -15.96
CA GLN A 165 9.04 -32.52 -15.72
C GLN A 165 7.96 -33.46 -15.16
N GLN A 166 6.99 -32.92 -14.40
CA GLN A 166 5.88 -33.68 -13.83
C GLN A 166 4.57 -33.55 -14.63
N VAL A 167 4.44 -32.46 -15.40
CA VAL A 167 3.29 -32.12 -16.24
C VAL A 167 3.80 -31.75 -17.64
N PRO A 168 4.14 -32.74 -18.49
CA PRO A 168 4.76 -32.47 -19.79
C PRO A 168 3.89 -31.58 -20.72
N ASP A 169 2.57 -31.67 -20.63
CA ASP A 169 1.63 -30.87 -21.43
C ASP A 169 1.39 -29.47 -20.90
N LEU A 170 2.09 -29.06 -19.84
CA LEU A 170 1.98 -27.70 -19.29
C LEU A 170 2.49 -26.68 -20.31
N THR A 171 1.60 -25.75 -20.67
CA THR A 171 1.94 -24.58 -21.49
C THR A 171 1.64 -23.31 -20.74
N PHE A 172 2.39 -22.26 -21.04
CA PHE A 172 2.13 -20.91 -20.53
C PHE A 172 2.64 -19.86 -21.53
N THR A 173 2.04 -18.68 -21.49
CA THR A 173 2.46 -17.52 -22.27
C THR A 173 3.17 -16.51 -21.39
N GLN A 174 4.09 -15.74 -21.98
CA GLN A 174 4.83 -14.68 -21.31
C GLN A 174 4.39 -13.32 -21.85
N SER A 175 4.18 -12.36 -20.97
CA SER A 175 3.92 -10.97 -21.31
C SER A 175 5.16 -10.13 -21.00
N GLU A 176 5.72 -9.46 -22.01
CA GLU A 176 6.94 -8.63 -21.89
C GLU A 176 6.65 -7.26 -21.26
N GLU A 177 5.46 -6.71 -21.52
CA GLU A 177 5.11 -5.33 -21.18
C GLU A 177 4.35 -5.21 -19.86
N GLU A 178 3.66 -6.29 -19.43
CA GLU A 178 2.78 -6.25 -18.28
C GLU A 178 3.44 -6.73 -17.00
N SER A 179 3.17 -6.04 -15.90
CA SER A 179 3.50 -6.52 -14.56
C SER A 179 2.54 -7.65 -14.14
N THR A 180 2.93 -8.40 -13.11
CA THR A 180 2.07 -9.43 -12.51
C THR A 180 0.75 -8.85 -12.01
N GLU A 181 0.77 -7.64 -11.44
CA GLU A 181 -0.43 -6.93 -10.98
C GLU A 181 -1.37 -6.58 -12.16
N MET A 182 -0.83 -6.12 -13.30
CA MET A 182 -1.61 -5.83 -14.51
C MET A 182 -2.25 -7.11 -15.06
N LEU A 183 -1.52 -8.22 -15.13
CA LEU A 183 -2.05 -9.51 -15.54
C LEU A 183 -3.19 -9.98 -14.62
N LEU A 184 -3.03 -9.83 -13.31
CA LEU A 184 -4.06 -10.18 -12.32
C LEU A 184 -5.30 -9.29 -12.46
N SER A 185 -5.15 -8.00 -12.77
CA SER A 185 -6.29 -7.09 -12.93
C SER A 185 -7.22 -7.45 -14.08
N ARG A 186 -6.68 -7.97 -15.19
CA ARG A 186 -7.48 -8.41 -16.34
C ARG A 186 -7.82 -9.90 -16.34
N ALA A 187 -7.34 -10.65 -15.34
CA ALA A 187 -7.52 -12.09 -15.30
C ALA A 187 -9.01 -12.54 -15.26
N LEU A 188 -9.88 -11.70 -14.67
CA LEU A 188 -11.32 -11.97 -14.61
C LEU A 188 -11.97 -11.84 -15.99
N ASP A 189 -11.63 -10.80 -16.74
CA ASP A 189 -12.23 -10.49 -18.04
C ASP A 189 -11.74 -11.45 -19.12
N ASP A 190 -10.45 -11.80 -19.08
CA ASP A 190 -9.82 -12.66 -20.08
C ASP A 190 -9.92 -14.16 -19.74
N GLY A 191 -10.40 -14.52 -18.58
CA GLY A 191 -10.49 -15.92 -18.14
C GLY A 191 -9.14 -16.62 -18.02
N ILE A 192 -8.07 -15.87 -17.70
CA ILE A 192 -6.69 -16.38 -17.56
C ILE A 192 -6.34 -16.70 -16.11
N CYS A 193 -5.40 -17.61 -15.93
CA CYS A 193 -4.71 -17.80 -14.65
C CYS A 193 -3.33 -17.15 -14.71
N VAL A 194 -2.88 -16.61 -13.59
CA VAL A 194 -1.60 -15.88 -13.48
C VAL A 194 -0.78 -16.48 -12.35
N VAL A 195 0.53 -16.65 -12.56
CA VAL A 195 1.45 -16.97 -11.45
C VAL A 195 1.90 -15.67 -10.81
N SER A 196 1.86 -15.65 -9.49
CA SER A 196 2.17 -14.46 -8.69
C SER A 196 2.84 -14.83 -7.37
N ASP A 197 3.70 -13.97 -6.87
CA ASP A 197 4.15 -14.05 -5.48
C ASP A 197 2.99 -13.81 -4.51
N SER A 198 3.01 -14.51 -3.36
CA SER A 198 1.94 -14.48 -2.37
C SER A 198 1.61 -13.06 -1.87
N ASN A 199 2.60 -12.18 -1.70
CA ASN A 199 2.39 -10.79 -1.29
C ASN A 199 1.63 -9.95 -2.34
N ILE A 200 1.90 -10.18 -3.63
CA ILE A 200 1.17 -9.54 -4.75
C ILE A 200 -0.25 -10.12 -4.80
N ALA A 201 -0.38 -11.45 -4.77
CA ALA A 201 -1.66 -12.14 -4.79
C ALA A 201 -2.57 -11.68 -3.65
N ASP A 202 -2.06 -11.62 -2.42
CA ASP A 202 -2.82 -11.19 -1.24
C ASP A 202 -3.31 -9.74 -1.35
N LYS A 203 -2.51 -8.86 -1.95
CA LYS A 203 -2.89 -7.45 -2.16
C LYS A 203 -3.90 -7.32 -3.29
N THR A 204 -3.66 -7.95 -4.43
CA THR A 204 -4.52 -7.82 -5.62
C THR A 204 -5.90 -8.45 -5.41
N ARG A 205 -5.97 -9.60 -4.73
CA ARG A 205 -7.25 -10.29 -4.43
C ARG A 205 -8.19 -9.50 -3.52
N ARG A 206 -7.73 -8.43 -2.89
CA ARG A 206 -8.60 -7.49 -2.16
C ARG A 206 -9.35 -6.58 -3.09
N LEU A 207 -8.73 -6.20 -4.21
CA LEU A 207 -9.34 -5.39 -5.25
C LEU A 207 -10.23 -6.26 -6.14
N PHE A 208 -9.83 -7.51 -6.37
CA PHE A 208 -10.51 -8.49 -7.23
C PHE A 208 -10.89 -9.74 -6.40
N PRO A 209 -11.95 -9.65 -5.57
CA PRO A 209 -12.33 -10.74 -4.67
C PRO A 209 -12.83 -12.00 -5.37
N GLU A 210 -13.07 -12.00 -6.65
CA GLU A 210 -13.40 -13.17 -7.47
C GLU A 210 -12.18 -14.00 -7.87
N LEU A 211 -10.96 -13.44 -7.73
CA LEU A 211 -9.73 -14.20 -7.92
C LEU A 211 -9.46 -15.13 -6.74
N ARG A 212 -9.01 -16.35 -7.02
CA ARG A 212 -8.70 -17.40 -6.05
C ARG A 212 -7.29 -17.92 -6.22
N VAL A 213 -6.66 -18.24 -5.11
CA VAL A 213 -5.48 -19.10 -5.11
C VAL A 213 -5.94 -20.51 -5.49
N ALA A 214 -5.57 -20.96 -6.67
CA ALA A 214 -5.84 -22.31 -7.12
C ALA A 214 -4.87 -23.31 -6.47
N MET A 215 -3.59 -22.93 -6.42
CA MET A 215 -2.57 -23.71 -5.71
C MET A 215 -1.35 -22.86 -5.36
N THR A 216 -0.59 -23.29 -4.37
CA THR A 216 0.75 -22.76 -4.08
C THR A 216 1.77 -23.69 -4.73
N LEU A 217 2.69 -23.12 -5.51
CA LEU A 217 3.77 -23.84 -6.15
C LEU A 217 4.86 -24.22 -5.12
N PRO A 218 5.63 -25.28 -5.37
CA PRO A 218 6.66 -25.72 -4.42
C PRO A 218 7.78 -24.69 -4.21
N GLY A 219 8.27 -24.61 -2.98
CA GLY A 219 9.40 -23.74 -2.61
C GLY A 219 8.99 -22.45 -1.93
N LYS A 220 10.00 -21.75 -1.44
CA LYS A 220 9.93 -20.39 -0.92
C LYS A 220 11.00 -19.55 -1.57
N SER A 221 10.67 -18.35 -1.93
CA SER A 221 11.55 -17.41 -2.63
C SER A 221 11.86 -16.21 -1.77
N GLN A 222 13.11 -15.75 -1.78
CA GLN A 222 13.51 -14.51 -1.12
C GLN A 222 13.43 -13.35 -2.10
N LEU A 223 12.67 -12.33 -1.77
CA LEU A 223 12.67 -11.05 -2.48
C LEU A 223 13.77 -10.15 -1.92
N GLY A 224 14.40 -9.41 -2.83
CA GLY A 224 15.46 -8.49 -2.48
C GLY A 224 15.89 -7.62 -3.66
N TRP A 225 16.98 -6.91 -3.44
CA TRP A 225 17.52 -5.98 -4.42
C TRP A 225 18.60 -6.64 -5.27
N TYR A 226 18.69 -6.18 -6.51
CA TYR A 226 19.77 -6.48 -7.41
C TYR A 226 20.53 -5.22 -7.79
N LEU A 227 21.81 -5.36 -8.03
CA LEU A 227 22.73 -4.29 -8.42
C LEU A 227 23.56 -4.72 -9.63
N PRO A 228 24.15 -3.80 -10.40
CA PRO A 228 25.11 -4.14 -11.44
C PRO A 228 26.28 -4.96 -10.90
N LYS A 229 26.90 -5.82 -11.72
CA LYS A 229 27.99 -6.72 -11.30
C LYS A 229 29.19 -6.00 -10.67
N ASN A 230 29.48 -4.78 -11.11
CA ASN A 230 30.56 -3.94 -10.59
C ASN A 230 30.23 -3.24 -9.25
N ALA A 231 28.97 -3.29 -8.77
CA ALA A 231 28.51 -2.60 -7.55
C ALA A 231 28.76 -3.39 -6.26
N GLY A 232 29.84 -4.16 -6.17
CA GLY A 232 30.13 -5.03 -5.03
C GLY A 232 30.14 -4.33 -3.67
N LYS A 233 30.75 -3.15 -3.58
CA LYS A 233 30.81 -2.35 -2.34
C LYS A 233 29.39 -1.95 -1.86
N LEU A 234 28.56 -1.47 -2.77
CA LEU A 234 27.18 -1.06 -2.47
C LEU A 234 26.31 -2.28 -2.11
N ALA A 235 26.50 -3.42 -2.80
CA ALA A 235 25.80 -4.65 -2.49
C ALA A 235 26.07 -5.14 -1.05
N GLU A 236 27.34 -5.17 -0.63
CA GLU A 236 27.73 -5.55 0.74
C GLU A 236 27.18 -4.55 1.77
N LEU A 237 27.21 -3.26 1.47
CA LEU A 237 26.63 -2.22 2.32
C LEU A 237 25.12 -2.48 2.54
N THR A 238 24.36 -2.73 1.48
CA THR A 238 22.90 -3.01 1.59
C THR A 238 22.62 -4.27 2.42
N LYS A 239 23.41 -5.34 2.25
CA LYS A 239 23.31 -6.58 3.05
C LYS A 239 23.64 -6.37 4.52
N ALA A 240 24.61 -5.51 4.82
CA ALA A 240 24.97 -5.16 6.18
C ALA A 240 23.88 -4.31 6.83
N TRP A 241 23.38 -3.31 6.09
CA TRP A 241 22.35 -2.40 6.56
C TRP A 241 21.05 -3.13 6.93
N ILE A 242 20.56 -4.04 6.07
CA ILE A 242 19.27 -4.73 6.34
C ILE A 242 19.31 -5.57 7.63
N LYS A 243 20.50 -6.03 8.03
CA LYS A 243 20.74 -6.78 9.27
C LYS A 243 20.96 -5.89 10.50
N SER A 244 21.21 -4.61 10.30
CA SER A 244 21.42 -3.64 11.36
C SER A 244 20.14 -3.39 12.18
N SER A 245 20.24 -2.69 13.29
CA SER A 245 19.09 -2.28 14.10
C SER A 245 18.15 -1.36 13.30
N LYS A 246 18.67 -0.44 12.48
CA LYS A 246 17.89 0.47 11.64
C LYS A 246 17.19 -0.26 10.50
N GLY A 247 17.90 -1.18 9.82
CA GLY A 247 17.29 -2.01 8.78
C GLY A 247 16.15 -2.89 9.32
N LYS A 248 16.32 -3.47 10.53
CA LYS A 248 15.24 -4.23 11.19
C LYS A 248 14.03 -3.35 11.51
N VAL A 249 14.25 -2.13 11.99
CA VAL A 249 13.16 -1.16 12.22
C VAL A 249 12.44 -0.82 10.90
N ALA A 250 13.19 -0.62 9.82
CA ALA A 250 12.59 -0.35 8.49
C ALA A 250 11.76 -1.54 7.99
N ILE A 251 12.25 -2.78 8.13
CA ILE A 251 11.46 -4.00 7.81
C ILE A 251 10.19 -4.07 8.66
N ASP A 252 10.29 -3.81 9.96
CA ASP A 252 9.15 -3.82 10.85
C ASP A 252 8.12 -2.74 10.47
N LEU A 253 8.56 -1.56 10.05
CA LEU A 253 7.68 -0.50 9.53
C LEU A 253 6.98 -0.94 8.24
N VAL A 254 7.72 -1.53 7.28
CA VAL A 254 7.12 -2.10 6.06
C VAL A 254 6.06 -3.14 6.39
N ASN A 255 6.38 -4.07 7.28
CA ASN A 255 5.42 -5.09 7.70
C ASN A 255 4.16 -4.48 8.32
N GLN A 256 4.30 -3.45 9.14
CA GLN A 256 3.16 -2.79 9.79
C GLN A 256 2.32 -1.96 8.82
N GLN A 257 2.98 -1.22 7.91
CA GLN A 257 2.28 -0.33 6.99
C GLN A 257 1.65 -1.07 5.81
N TYR A 258 2.30 -2.13 5.31
CA TYR A 258 1.92 -2.74 4.04
C TYR A 258 1.44 -4.20 4.13
N TYR A 259 1.82 -4.96 5.17
CA TYR A 259 1.54 -6.40 5.22
C TYR A 259 0.78 -6.88 6.46
N ALA A 260 1.07 -6.39 7.66
CA ALA A 260 0.56 -6.96 8.92
C ALA A 260 -0.96 -6.87 9.11
N TYR A 261 -1.66 -6.01 8.38
CA TYR A 261 -3.11 -5.86 8.43
C TYR A 261 -3.82 -6.71 7.36
N MET A 262 -3.05 -7.41 6.50
CA MET A 262 -3.59 -8.22 5.41
C MET A 262 -4.18 -9.56 5.88
N ASN A 263 -3.69 -10.11 6.98
CA ASN A 263 -3.96 -11.49 7.41
C ASN A 263 -5.33 -11.73 8.06
N ASN A 264 -6.13 -10.70 8.35
CA ASN A 264 -7.37 -10.80 9.13
C ASN A 264 -8.65 -10.44 8.35
N PHE A 265 -8.64 -10.57 7.02
CA PHE A 265 -9.78 -10.22 6.19
C PHE A 265 -10.57 -11.45 5.75
N ASP A 266 -11.89 -11.46 6.07
CA ASP A 266 -12.80 -12.44 5.53
C ASP A 266 -13.17 -12.08 4.09
N PHE A 267 -13.19 -13.09 3.24
CA PHE A 267 -13.47 -12.96 1.82
C PHE A 267 -14.92 -12.49 1.53
N VAL A 268 -15.84 -12.76 2.47
CA VAL A 268 -17.23 -12.31 2.39
C VAL A 268 -17.31 -10.80 2.55
N ASP A 269 -16.51 -10.22 3.47
CA ASP A 269 -16.45 -8.78 3.72
C ASP A 269 -15.91 -8.01 2.49
N LEU A 270 -14.94 -8.57 1.78
CA LEU A 270 -14.37 -7.94 0.57
C LEU A 270 -15.37 -7.85 -0.58
N ARG A 271 -16.15 -8.91 -0.82
CA ARG A 271 -17.21 -8.88 -1.86
C ARG A 271 -18.33 -7.91 -1.51
N ALA A 272 -18.69 -7.82 -0.24
CA ALA A 272 -19.65 -6.83 0.22
C ALA A 272 -19.13 -5.40 0.04
N LEU A 273 -17.85 -5.16 0.36
CA LEU A 273 -17.23 -3.85 0.14
C LEU A 273 -17.18 -3.47 -1.34
N SER A 274 -16.70 -4.37 -2.23
CA SER A 274 -16.65 -4.11 -3.67
C SER A 274 -18.01 -3.72 -4.21
N ARG A 275 -19.05 -4.50 -3.93
CA ARG A 275 -20.42 -4.17 -4.34
C ARG A 275 -20.90 -2.82 -3.77
N ASN A 276 -20.60 -2.51 -2.51
CA ASN A 276 -21.00 -1.25 -1.90
C ASN A 276 -20.21 -0.05 -2.48
N ILE A 277 -18.99 -0.26 -2.96
CA ILE A 277 -18.24 0.77 -3.69
C ILE A 277 -19.00 1.16 -4.97
N ASP A 278 -19.53 0.20 -5.72
CA ASP A 278 -20.25 0.46 -6.95
C ASP A 278 -21.65 1.05 -6.70
N GLU A 279 -22.38 0.51 -5.72
CA GLU A 279 -23.81 0.82 -5.51
C GLU A 279 -24.05 2.01 -4.55
N HIS A 280 -23.22 2.21 -3.54
CA HIS A 280 -23.46 3.15 -2.45
C HIS A 280 -22.46 4.32 -2.41
N LEU A 281 -21.15 4.09 -2.60
CA LEU A 281 -20.15 5.14 -2.50
C LEU A 281 -20.40 6.33 -3.44
N PRO A 282 -20.84 6.17 -4.69
CA PRO A 282 -21.08 7.29 -5.59
C PRO A 282 -22.11 8.31 -5.04
N LYS A 283 -23.07 7.86 -4.22
CA LYS A 283 -24.09 8.71 -3.60
C LYS A 283 -23.53 9.66 -2.56
N TYR A 284 -22.38 9.31 -1.96
CA TYR A 284 -21.80 10.04 -0.83
C TYR A 284 -20.38 10.57 -1.11
N LYS A 285 -19.76 10.17 -2.23
CA LYS A 285 -18.38 10.53 -2.59
C LYS A 285 -18.13 12.04 -2.47
N GLN A 286 -19.06 12.85 -2.99
CA GLN A 286 -18.94 14.30 -2.93
C GLN A 286 -18.95 14.85 -1.49
N TYR A 287 -19.72 14.25 -0.59
CA TYR A 287 -19.76 14.69 0.82
C TYR A 287 -18.47 14.37 1.57
N PHE A 288 -17.79 13.27 1.21
CA PHE A 288 -16.46 12.97 1.74
C PHE A 288 -15.39 13.94 1.21
N ILE A 289 -15.50 14.37 -0.04
CA ILE A 289 -14.62 15.39 -0.64
C ILE A 289 -14.82 16.75 0.06
N GLU A 290 -16.08 17.18 0.25
CA GLU A 290 -16.39 18.41 1.00
C GLU A 290 -15.87 18.35 2.45
N ALA A 291 -15.95 17.18 3.08
CA ALA A 291 -15.41 16.96 4.42
C ALA A 291 -13.88 17.03 4.46
N GLU A 292 -13.18 16.53 3.42
CA GLU A 292 -11.74 16.68 3.25
C GLU A 292 -11.36 18.15 3.10
N GLU A 293 -12.04 18.90 2.23
CA GLU A 293 -11.81 20.34 2.03
C GLU A 293 -11.95 21.12 3.35
N LYS A 294 -12.93 20.76 4.16
CA LYS A 294 -13.20 21.41 5.45
C LYS A 294 -12.19 21.06 6.53
N THR A 295 -11.77 19.79 6.62
CA THR A 295 -11.04 19.27 7.79
C THR A 295 -9.58 18.91 7.50
N GLY A 296 -9.21 18.79 6.22
CA GLY A 296 -7.91 18.27 5.79
C GLY A 296 -7.76 16.75 5.99
N ILE A 297 -8.83 16.03 6.37
CA ILE A 297 -8.82 14.58 6.48
C ILE A 297 -9.06 13.97 5.10
N PRO A 298 -8.20 13.07 4.60
CA PRO A 298 -8.39 12.46 3.29
C PRO A 298 -9.78 11.82 3.12
N ALA A 299 -10.46 12.11 2.00
CA ALA A 299 -11.82 11.62 1.72
C ALA A 299 -11.89 10.08 1.71
N ASP A 300 -10.84 9.41 1.22
CA ASP A 300 -10.71 7.95 1.25
C ASP A 300 -10.66 7.39 2.68
N LEU A 301 -10.05 8.11 3.62
CA LEU A 301 -10.03 7.73 5.04
C LEU A 301 -11.41 7.93 5.68
N LEU A 302 -12.08 9.05 5.39
CA LEU A 302 -13.43 9.31 5.90
C LEU A 302 -14.45 8.31 5.35
N ALA A 303 -14.36 7.96 4.07
CA ALA A 303 -15.19 6.95 3.46
C ALA A 303 -14.96 5.57 4.09
N ALA A 304 -13.69 5.18 4.35
CA ALA A 304 -13.35 3.94 5.03
C ALA A 304 -13.85 3.90 6.48
N LEU A 305 -13.74 5.02 7.20
CA LEU A 305 -14.31 5.18 8.54
C LEU A 305 -15.84 4.98 8.51
N SER A 306 -16.52 5.67 7.62
CA SER A 306 -17.98 5.58 7.45
C SER A 306 -18.43 4.16 7.06
N TYR A 307 -17.65 3.48 6.22
CA TYR A 307 -17.92 2.08 5.89
C TYR A 307 -17.78 1.16 7.11
N GLN A 308 -16.76 1.34 7.93
CA GLN A 308 -16.59 0.60 9.19
C GLN A 308 -17.74 0.86 10.17
N GLU A 309 -18.31 2.05 10.19
CA GLU A 309 -19.41 2.42 11.08
C GLU A 309 -20.75 1.81 10.65
N SER A 310 -21.12 1.92 9.38
CA SER A 310 -22.47 1.63 8.93
C SER A 310 -22.59 0.91 7.59
N HIS A 311 -21.48 0.56 6.93
CA HIS A 311 -21.44 0.15 5.52
C HIS A 311 -22.11 1.15 4.59
N TRP A 312 -21.95 2.46 4.90
CA TRP A 312 -22.59 3.61 4.23
C TRP A 312 -24.12 3.60 4.29
N ASN A 313 -24.70 3.03 5.34
CA ASN A 313 -26.15 3.09 5.56
C ASN A 313 -26.52 4.30 6.42
N PRO A 314 -27.18 5.35 5.86
CA PRO A 314 -27.57 6.54 6.63
C PRO A 314 -28.66 6.27 7.68
N LYS A 315 -29.36 5.13 7.58
CA LYS A 315 -30.41 4.72 8.52
C LYS A 315 -29.92 3.65 9.51
N ALA A 316 -28.62 3.42 9.62
CA ALA A 316 -28.08 2.47 10.59
C ALA A 316 -28.37 2.93 12.02
N VAL A 317 -28.82 1.99 12.87
CA VAL A 317 -29.08 2.22 14.30
C VAL A 317 -28.48 1.06 15.10
N SER A 318 -27.68 1.38 16.11
CA SER A 318 -27.13 0.38 17.01
C SER A 318 -28.05 0.12 18.20
N PRO A 319 -27.90 -1.04 18.89
CA PRO A 319 -28.65 -1.32 20.13
C PRO A 319 -28.44 -0.27 21.24
N THR A 320 -27.35 0.50 21.17
CA THR A 320 -27.00 1.54 22.15
C THR A 320 -27.45 2.94 21.72
N GLY A 321 -28.19 3.07 20.60
CA GLY A 321 -28.79 4.33 20.15
C GLY A 321 -27.83 5.27 19.40
N VAL A 322 -26.67 4.78 18.95
CA VAL A 322 -25.86 5.49 17.92
C VAL A 322 -26.50 5.29 16.56
N GLU A 323 -26.44 6.31 15.70
CA GLU A 323 -27.28 6.36 14.51
C GLU A 323 -26.58 7.07 13.33
N GLY A 324 -26.99 6.70 12.12
CA GLY A 324 -26.61 7.35 10.88
C GLY A 324 -25.35 6.79 10.26
N ILE A 325 -24.95 7.37 9.12
CA ILE A 325 -23.85 6.89 8.28
C ILE A 325 -22.48 6.90 9.00
N MET A 326 -22.32 7.77 10.00
CA MET A 326 -21.10 7.91 10.83
C MET A 326 -21.30 7.41 12.27
N MET A 327 -22.43 6.78 12.60
CA MET A 327 -22.78 6.21 13.89
C MET A 327 -22.49 7.18 15.06
N LEU A 328 -23.06 8.38 14.98
CA LEU A 328 -22.91 9.40 16.02
C LEU A 328 -23.84 9.14 17.21
N THR A 329 -23.34 9.31 18.43
CA THR A 329 -24.20 9.38 19.61
C THR A 329 -25.03 10.67 19.56
N ARG A 330 -26.19 10.67 20.24
CA ARG A 330 -27.02 11.90 20.34
C ARG A 330 -26.21 13.08 20.87
N ASN A 331 -25.51 12.90 21.98
CA ASN A 331 -24.71 13.96 22.59
C ASN A 331 -23.61 14.49 21.68
N THR A 332 -22.95 13.58 20.91
CA THR A 332 -21.93 13.99 19.94
C THR A 332 -22.55 14.81 18.80
N ALA A 333 -23.68 14.36 18.25
CA ALA A 333 -24.39 15.06 17.18
C ALA A 333 -24.86 16.44 17.64
N GLU A 334 -25.50 16.53 18.80
CA GLU A 334 -25.95 17.79 19.39
C GLU A 334 -24.79 18.78 19.62
N SER A 335 -23.65 18.30 20.14
CA SER A 335 -22.47 19.15 20.34
C SER A 335 -21.85 19.67 19.03
N LEU A 336 -22.15 19.03 17.90
CA LEU A 336 -21.71 19.40 16.55
C LEU A 336 -22.82 20.07 15.72
N GLY A 337 -23.96 20.38 16.32
CA GLY A 337 -25.08 21.08 15.66
C GLY A 337 -25.85 20.21 14.66
N VAL A 338 -25.81 18.87 14.82
CA VAL A 338 -26.55 17.93 13.96
C VAL A 338 -27.84 17.49 14.68
N GLU A 339 -28.99 17.97 14.20
CA GLU A 339 -30.30 17.57 14.69
C GLU A 339 -30.75 16.21 14.15
N ASP A 340 -30.50 15.97 12.84
CA ASP A 340 -30.87 14.73 12.15
C ASP A 340 -29.57 13.95 11.76
N ARG A 341 -29.32 12.88 12.49
CA ARG A 341 -28.17 11.99 12.27
C ARG A 341 -28.33 11.10 11.04
N THR A 342 -29.55 11.02 10.48
CA THR A 342 -29.84 10.23 9.27
C THR A 342 -29.61 11.02 7.99
N ASP A 343 -29.42 12.36 8.07
CA ASP A 343 -28.94 13.17 6.95
C ASP A 343 -27.49 12.84 6.66
N PRO A 344 -27.19 12.18 5.51
CA PRO A 344 -25.85 11.69 5.25
C PRO A 344 -24.81 12.81 5.13
N LYS A 345 -25.17 13.96 4.53
CA LYS A 345 -24.24 15.08 4.38
C LYS A 345 -23.85 15.65 5.73
N LYS A 346 -24.86 15.98 6.57
CA LYS A 346 -24.62 16.54 7.90
C LYS A 346 -23.85 15.57 8.79
N ALA A 347 -24.21 14.30 8.76
CA ALA A 347 -23.54 13.26 9.55
C ALA A 347 -22.08 13.05 9.13
N ILE A 348 -21.77 13.05 7.82
CA ILE A 348 -20.40 12.91 7.29
C ILE A 348 -19.54 14.10 7.72
N LEU A 349 -20.03 15.34 7.54
CA LEU A 349 -19.32 16.55 7.95
C LEU A 349 -19.06 16.57 9.47
N ALA A 350 -20.07 16.23 10.28
CA ALA A 350 -19.94 16.18 11.73
C ALA A 350 -18.99 15.04 12.19
N GLY A 351 -19.06 13.86 11.56
CA GLY A 351 -18.14 12.77 11.84
C GLY A 351 -16.68 13.12 11.51
N ALA A 352 -16.47 13.88 10.45
CA ALA A 352 -15.17 14.42 10.09
C ALA A 352 -14.66 15.43 11.12
N ASP A 353 -15.50 16.38 11.55
CA ASP A 353 -15.18 17.33 12.63
C ASP A 353 -14.82 16.60 13.94
N TYR A 354 -15.60 15.55 14.28
CA TYR A 354 -15.32 14.74 15.46
C TYR A 354 -13.97 14.02 15.38
N LEU A 355 -13.64 13.43 14.23
CA LEU A 355 -12.35 12.79 14.03
C LEU A 355 -11.21 13.82 14.08
N LYS A 356 -11.41 15.00 13.48
CA LYS A 356 -10.45 16.10 13.50
C LYS A 356 -10.15 16.55 14.94
N ASP A 357 -11.19 16.73 15.77
CA ASP A 357 -10.99 17.05 17.18
C ASP A 357 -10.19 15.96 17.92
N ARG A 358 -10.43 14.67 17.63
CA ARG A 358 -9.64 13.58 18.22
C ARG A 358 -8.17 13.65 17.81
N PHE A 359 -7.91 13.97 16.55
CA PHE A 359 -6.58 14.13 16.00
C PHE A 359 -5.84 15.34 16.56
N ASP A 360 -6.48 16.52 16.59
CA ASP A 360 -5.88 17.78 17.03
C ASP A 360 -5.53 17.77 18.52
N ARG A 361 -6.26 17.01 19.33
CA ARG A 361 -5.97 16.84 20.77
C ARG A 361 -4.85 15.85 21.07
N LEU A 362 -4.25 15.24 20.09
CA LEU A 362 -3.05 14.42 20.23
C LEU A 362 -1.80 15.28 20.03
N PRO A 363 -0.67 14.97 20.71
CA PRO A 363 0.59 15.70 20.53
C PRO A 363 1.07 15.74 19.07
N ASP A 364 1.61 16.90 18.65
CA ASP A 364 2.19 17.10 17.33
C ASP A 364 3.47 16.28 17.11
N SER A 365 4.12 15.83 18.19
CA SER A 365 5.30 14.95 18.16
C SER A 365 5.03 13.56 17.60
N ILE A 366 3.74 13.15 17.52
CA ILE A 366 3.36 11.84 17.00
C ILE A 366 3.50 11.86 15.47
N PRO A 367 4.21 10.89 14.86
CA PRO A 367 4.25 10.73 13.41
C PRO A 367 2.83 10.72 12.83
N ILE A 368 2.64 11.39 11.69
CA ILE A 368 1.32 11.69 11.13
C ILE A 368 0.41 10.46 10.98
N GLU A 369 0.96 9.32 10.52
CA GLU A 369 0.18 8.08 10.39
C GLU A 369 -0.20 7.47 11.73
N ASP A 370 0.74 7.41 12.68
CA ASP A 370 0.48 6.92 14.04
C ASP A 370 -0.55 7.79 14.75
N ARG A 371 -0.55 9.09 14.47
CA ARG A 371 -1.52 10.06 15.01
C ARG A 371 -2.92 9.79 14.49
N TRP A 372 -3.08 9.49 13.19
CA TRP A 372 -4.35 9.06 12.62
C TRP A 372 -4.86 7.76 13.24
N PHE A 373 -4.00 6.77 13.46
CA PHE A 373 -4.41 5.52 14.09
C PHE A 373 -4.86 5.72 15.54
N GLN A 374 -4.18 6.59 16.29
CA GLN A 374 -4.59 6.95 17.65
C GLN A 374 -5.88 7.78 17.67
N ALA A 375 -6.12 8.63 16.69
CA ALA A 375 -7.37 9.38 16.53
C ALA A 375 -8.54 8.44 16.21
N LEU A 376 -8.37 7.50 15.27
CA LEU A 376 -9.38 6.48 14.94
C LEU A 376 -9.68 5.58 16.15
N ALA A 377 -8.66 5.14 16.89
CA ALA A 377 -8.87 4.42 18.13
C ALA A 377 -9.66 5.26 19.15
N SER A 378 -9.37 6.57 19.23
CA SER A 378 -10.10 7.50 20.10
C SER A 378 -11.54 7.73 19.65
N TYR A 379 -11.82 7.65 18.35
CA TYR A 379 -13.18 7.70 17.81
C TYR A 379 -14.02 6.50 18.31
N ASN A 380 -13.44 5.30 18.28
CA ASN A 380 -14.09 4.05 18.66
C ASN A 380 -14.26 3.90 20.18
N ILE A 381 -13.14 3.90 20.95
CA ILE A 381 -13.14 3.57 22.39
C ILE A 381 -13.25 4.79 23.30
N GLY A 382 -13.12 5.99 22.73
CA GLY A 382 -13.03 7.25 23.46
C GLY A 382 -11.61 7.67 23.82
N ARG A 383 -11.35 8.97 23.68
CA ARG A 383 -10.03 9.59 23.92
C ARG A 383 -9.45 9.28 25.31
N ALA A 384 -10.32 9.26 26.34
CA ALA A 384 -9.90 9.03 27.72
C ALA A 384 -9.19 7.67 27.90
N HIS A 385 -9.70 6.61 27.23
CA HIS A 385 -9.11 5.28 27.29
C HIS A 385 -7.79 5.20 26.51
N VAL A 386 -7.67 5.90 25.39
CA VAL A 386 -6.40 5.98 24.63
C VAL A 386 -5.34 6.71 25.45
N LEU A 387 -5.70 7.79 26.16
CA LEU A 387 -4.78 8.49 27.07
C LEU A 387 -4.31 7.61 28.23
N ASP A 388 -5.18 6.79 28.81
CA ASP A 388 -4.79 5.80 29.83
C ASP A 388 -3.71 4.84 29.30
N VAL A 389 -3.88 4.37 28.06
CA VAL A 389 -2.91 3.45 27.44
C VAL A 389 -1.61 4.18 27.10
N ARG A 390 -1.64 5.43 26.69
CA ARG A 390 -0.44 6.25 26.51
C ARG A 390 0.34 6.43 27.82
N ILE A 391 -0.37 6.63 28.94
CA ILE A 391 0.25 6.69 30.26
C ILE A 391 0.84 5.32 30.66
N LEU A 392 0.12 4.23 30.37
CA LEU A 392 0.61 2.89 30.62
C LEU A 392 1.89 2.60 29.82
N ALA A 393 1.93 2.99 28.54
CA ALA A 393 3.10 2.84 27.68
C ALA A 393 4.33 3.49 28.30
N ARG A 394 4.23 4.76 28.77
CA ARG A 394 5.32 5.45 29.47
C ARG A 394 5.78 4.71 30.73
N ARG A 395 4.83 4.20 31.54
CA ARG A 395 5.14 3.43 32.76
C ARG A 395 5.86 2.11 32.46
N MET A 396 5.64 1.55 31.29
CA MET A 396 6.26 0.30 30.82
C MET A 396 7.54 0.52 30.00
N GLY A 397 8.03 1.76 29.89
CA GLY A 397 9.21 2.10 29.08
C GLY A 397 8.98 1.97 27.57
N LYS A 398 7.70 2.06 27.14
CA LYS A 398 7.28 1.99 25.74
C LYS A 398 7.03 3.37 25.16
N ASN A 399 7.18 3.52 23.84
CA ASN A 399 6.91 4.78 23.17
C ASN A 399 5.39 5.01 23.02
N PRO A 400 4.80 6.03 23.73
CA PRO A 400 3.37 6.31 23.64
C PRO A 400 2.95 6.94 22.30
N ASP A 401 3.91 7.40 21.49
CA ASP A 401 3.66 8.02 20.21
C ASP A 401 3.60 7.00 19.06
N SER A 402 4.09 5.77 19.30
CA SER A 402 4.03 4.68 18.34
C SER A 402 2.72 3.89 18.43
N TRP A 403 1.97 3.83 17.33
CA TRP A 403 0.79 2.96 17.22
C TRP A 403 1.14 1.48 17.43
N ARG A 404 2.31 1.07 16.97
CA ARG A 404 2.83 -0.28 17.19
C ARG A 404 2.81 -0.67 18.66
N GLU A 405 3.31 0.21 19.51
CA GLU A 405 3.38 -0.03 20.95
C GLU A 405 1.97 0.05 21.58
N LEU A 406 1.17 1.04 21.18
CA LEU A 406 -0.17 1.24 21.74
C LEU A 406 -1.14 0.11 21.38
N LYS A 407 -1.12 -0.40 20.14
CA LYS A 407 -2.02 -1.50 19.73
C LYS A 407 -1.75 -2.79 20.53
N ALA A 408 -0.50 -3.01 20.98
CA ALA A 408 -0.15 -4.13 21.85
C ALA A 408 -0.64 -3.95 23.29
N LEU A 409 -0.78 -2.70 23.75
CA LEU A 409 -1.19 -2.36 25.13
C LEU A 409 -2.69 -2.11 25.27
N LEU A 410 -3.38 -1.69 24.21
CA LEU A 410 -4.83 -1.46 24.21
C LEU A 410 -5.64 -2.65 24.76
N PRO A 411 -5.36 -3.92 24.43
CA PRO A 411 -6.05 -5.10 25.00
C PRO A 411 -5.96 -5.16 26.53
N LEU A 412 -4.93 -4.60 27.14
CA LEU A 412 -4.76 -4.57 28.59
C LEU A 412 -5.85 -3.75 29.33
N LYS A 413 -6.60 -2.89 28.59
CA LYS A 413 -7.80 -2.21 29.11
C LYS A 413 -8.91 -3.18 29.54
N SER A 414 -8.90 -4.40 29.05
CA SER A 414 -9.83 -5.47 29.44
C SER A 414 -9.29 -6.34 30.60
N ASN A 415 -8.03 -6.19 30.96
CA ASN A 415 -7.37 -7.00 32.02
C ASN A 415 -7.39 -6.27 33.36
N LYS A 416 -8.06 -6.88 34.37
CA LYS A 416 -8.25 -6.29 35.72
C LYS A 416 -6.94 -5.87 36.39
N LYS A 417 -5.85 -6.60 36.19
CA LYS A 417 -4.52 -6.28 36.74
C LYS A 417 -4.04 -4.88 36.30
N TYR A 418 -4.44 -4.44 35.09
CA TYR A 418 -4.02 -3.18 34.51
C TYR A 418 -5.10 -2.10 34.63
N TYR A 419 -6.35 -2.37 34.20
CA TYR A 419 -7.38 -1.33 34.18
C TYR A 419 -7.74 -0.80 35.59
N SER A 420 -7.63 -1.62 36.65
CA SER A 420 -7.87 -1.15 38.03
C SER A 420 -6.91 -0.06 38.49
N LYS A 421 -5.76 0.10 37.82
CA LYS A 421 -4.75 1.14 38.05
C LYS A 421 -4.80 2.29 37.04
N MET A 422 -5.77 2.28 36.14
CA MET A 422 -5.98 3.32 35.14
C MET A 422 -7.11 4.25 35.57
N LYS A 423 -7.02 5.53 35.20
CA LYS A 423 -7.98 6.56 35.61
C LYS A 423 -9.41 6.26 35.13
N HIS A 424 -9.55 5.74 33.91
CA HIS A 424 -10.86 5.52 33.27
C HIS A 424 -11.31 4.05 33.27
N GLY A 425 -10.65 3.19 34.08
CA GLY A 425 -11.09 1.82 34.32
C GLY A 425 -11.17 0.90 33.10
N TYR A 426 -12.13 0.02 33.08
CA TYR A 426 -12.35 -1.01 32.06
C TYR A 426 -12.80 -0.43 30.71
N ALA A 427 -12.30 -1.01 29.64
CA ALA A 427 -12.83 -0.85 28.28
C ALA A 427 -12.48 -2.09 27.44
N ARG A 428 -13.20 -2.30 26.32
CA ARG A 428 -12.97 -3.40 25.38
C ARG A 428 -11.77 -3.13 24.49
N GLY A 429 -10.57 -3.17 25.05
CA GLY A 429 -9.34 -2.72 24.40
C GLY A 429 -8.94 -3.45 23.12
N HIS A 430 -9.53 -4.63 22.82
CA HIS A 430 -9.32 -5.31 21.54
C HIS A 430 -10.09 -4.65 20.38
N GLU A 431 -11.24 -4.04 20.65
CA GLU A 431 -12.10 -3.44 19.63
C GLU A 431 -11.42 -2.35 18.82
N PRO A 432 -10.76 -1.33 19.44
CA PRO A 432 -10.10 -0.27 18.68
C PRO A 432 -8.93 -0.76 17.83
N VAL A 433 -8.26 -1.86 18.21
CA VAL A 433 -7.18 -2.45 17.41
C VAL A 433 -7.73 -3.03 16.10
N LEU A 434 -8.79 -3.83 16.20
CA LEU A 434 -9.46 -4.40 15.03
C LEU A 434 -10.14 -3.31 14.19
N TYR A 435 -10.72 -2.31 14.83
CA TYR A 435 -11.37 -1.17 14.18
C TYR A 435 -10.39 -0.39 13.27
N VAL A 436 -9.25 0.03 13.81
CA VAL A 436 -8.21 0.72 13.04
C VAL A 436 -7.70 -0.16 11.90
N GLN A 437 -7.51 -1.44 12.17
CA GLN A 437 -7.04 -2.40 11.16
C GLN A 437 -8.04 -2.55 9.99
N ARG A 438 -9.34 -2.66 10.27
CA ARG A 438 -10.39 -2.74 9.25
C ARG A 438 -10.46 -1.47 8.42
N ILE A 439 -10.43 -0.28 9.06
CA ILE A 439 -10.44 1.01 8.35
C ILE A 439 -9.26 1.11 7.41
N ARG A 440 -8.05 0.72 7.81
CA ARG A 440 -6.87 0.69 6.95
C ARG A 440 -7.09 -0.20 5.72
N ASN A 441 -7.65 -1.38 5.95
CA ASN A 441 -7.96 -2.33 4.89
C ASN A 441 -9.01 -1.76 3.91
N TYR A 442 -10.09 -1.18 4.41
CA TYR A 442 -11.12 -0.56 3.58
C TYR A 442 -10.55 0.62 2.79
N ARG A 443 -9.73 1.46 3.44
CA ARG A 443 -9.09 2.60 2.81
C ARG A 443 -8.24 2.21 1.60
N ASP A 444 -7.44 1.16 1.72
CA ASP A 444 -6.58 0.68 0.62
C ASP A 444 -7.39 0.33 -0.64
N ILE A 445 -8.60 -0.23 -0.45
CA ILE A 445 -9.49 -0.61 -1.54
C ILE A 445 -10.25 0.60 -2.07
N ILE A 446 -10.84 1.39 -1.18
CA ILE A 446 -11.66 2.57 -1.51
C ILE A 446 -10.85 3.67 -2.21
N ARG A 447 -9.55 3.77 -1.90
CA ARG A 447 -8.66 4.81 -2.46
C ARG A 447 -8.69 4.86 -3.98
N GLN A 448 -8.78 3.72 -4.66
CA GLN A 448 -8.84 3.69 -6.12
C GLN A 448 -10.03 4.49 -6.66
N SER A 449 -11.22 4.35 -6.03
CA SER A 449 -12.42 5.07 -6.42
C SER A 449 -12.33 6.60 -6.25
N PHE A 450 -11.34 7.12 -5.51
CA PHE A 450 -11.08 8.55 -5.36
C PHE A 450 -9.96 9.05 -6.30
N ASN A 451 -9.17 8.16 -6.89
CA ASN A 451 -8.10 8.52 -7.84
C ASN A 451 -8.56 8.53 -9.30
N GLU A 452 -9.71 7.93 -9.61
CA GLU A 452 -10.32 7.84 -10.95
C GLU A 452 -11.22 9.05 -11.28
N GLY A 453 -10.93 10.23 -10.73
CA GLY A 453 -11.72 11.44 -10.93
C GLY A 453 -10.88 12.64 -11.40
#